data_c17a8a124171ecaf64d9ba74081ac437
#
_entry.id   c17a8a124171ecaf64d9ba74081ac437
#
_cell.length_a   1.000
_cell.length_b   1.000
_cell.length_c   1.000
_cell.angle_alpha   90.00
_cell.angle_beta   90.00
_cell.angle_gamma   90.00
#
_symmetry.space_group_name_H-M   'P 1'
#
loop_
_entity.id
_entity.type
_entity.pdbx_description
1 polymer ?
#
loop_
_entity_poly.entity_id
_entity_poly.type
_entity_poly.pdbx_seq_one_letter_code
_entity_poly.pdbx_strand_id
1 'polypeptide(L)'
;ILSSISHAAANVRTIGTLDGTHMHLENRGTVVDRDLHVRHCRRLEDATLLATSHWTTPEQHGSANIQKLIDRVKMYRTMGDCFGYFAVASAGADIMIDPELCYWDVAALLPVVEGAGGVITSMTGGNPLKEINAVCTAGDIHGEVIALLNA
;
A
#
# COMPACT_ATOMS: atom_id res chain seq x y z
N ILE A 1 -0.78 4.92 -18.18
CA ILE A 1 -1.33 5.84 -17.17
C ILE A 1 -0.17 6.31 -16.32
N LEU A 2 -0.06 7.61 -16.13
CA LEU A 2 0.94 8.24 -15.27
C LEU A 2 0.22 8.75 -14.02
N SER A 3 0.68 8.37 -12.84
CA SER A 3 0.21 8.97 -11.60
C SER A 3 1.37 9.37 -10.70
N SER A 4 1.11 10.25 -9.75
CA SER A 4 2.12 10.68 -8.80
C SER A 4 1.55 10.80 -7.39
N ILE A 5 2.36 10.40 -6.42
CA ILE A 5 2.18 10.69 -5.01
C ILE A 5 3.18 11.77 -4.63
N SER A 6 2.72 12.85 -4.03
CA SER A 6 3.57 13.94 -3.59
C SER A 6 3.43 14.16 -2.09
N HIS A 7 4.56 14.20 -1.40
CA HIS A 7 4.64 14.55 0.01
C HIS A 7 5.29 15.93 0.16
N ALA A 8 4.47 16.96 0.27
CA ALA A 8 4.92 18.36 0.22
C ALA A 8 5.93 18.71 1.32
N ALA A 9 5.74 18.21 2.54
CA ALA A 9 6.64 18.51 3.66
C ALA A 9 8.04 17.90 3.52
N ALA A 10 8.18 16.84 2.72
CA ALA A 10 9.45 16.16 2.50
C ALA A 10 10.03 16.42 1.10
N ASN A 11 9.35 17.19 0.24
CA ASN A 11 9.70 17.36 -1.17
C ASN A 11 9.93 16.03 -1.91
N VAL A 12 9.12 15.03 -1.58
CA VAL A 12 9.15 13.72 -2.23
C VAL A 12 8.06 13.67 -3.28
N ARG A 13 8.42 13.28 -4.49
CA ARG A 13 7.48 12.95 -5.55
C ARG A 13 7.77 11.55 -6.07
N THR A 14 6.75 10.74 -6.10
CA THR A 14 6.81 9.38 -6.65
C THR A 14 5.93 9.32 -7.89
N ILE A 15 6.47 8.83 -8.97
CA ILE A 15 5.77 8.70 -10.26
C ILE A 15 5.72 7.22 -10.60
N GLY A 16 4.51 6.68 -10.72
CA GLY A 16 4.27 5.33 -11.20
C GLY A 16 3.84 5.32 -12.66
N THR A 17 4.39 4.40 -13.43
CA THR A 17 4.05 4.13 -14.83
C THR A 17 3.88 2.64 -15.04
N LEU A 18 3.44 2.22 -16.23
CA LEU A 18 3.40 0.79 -16.59
C LEU A 18 4.79 0.14 -16.64
N ASP A 19 5.84 0.94 -16.83
CA ASP A 19 7.21 0.48 -17.01
C ASP A 19 8.01 0.51 -15.69
N GLY A 20 7.47 1.12 -14.62
CA GLY A 20 8.14 1.20 -13.33
C GLY A 20 7.68 2.36 -12.45
N THR A 21 8.19 2.41 -11.25
CA THR A 21 7.94 3.50 -10.30
C THR A 21 9.24 4.19 -9.94
N HIS A 22 9.26 5.49 -10.10
CA HIS A 22 10.41 6.35 -9.86
C HIS A 22 10.13 7.34 -8.73
N MET A 23 11.11 7.54 -7.87
CA MET A 23 11.08 8.55 -6.81
C MET A 23 12.07 9.67 -7.12
N HIS A 24 11.57 10.90 -7.05
CA HIS A 24 12.38 12.11 -6.99
C HIS A 24 12.21 12.77 -5.62
N LEU A 25 13.31 13.00 -4.92
CA LEU A 25 13.36 13.74 -3.66
C LEU A 25 14.35 14.88 -3.80
N GLU A 26 13.89 16.10 -3.49
CA GLU A 26 14.76 17.26 -3.39
C GLU A 26 14.58 17.92 -2.03
N ASN A 27 15.65 17.98 -1.22
CA ASN A 27 15.64 18.63 0.08
C ASN A 27 16.96 19.33 0.35
N ARG A 28 16.91 20.64 0.56
CA ARG A 28 18.08 21.49 0.94
C ARG A 28 19.32 21.24 0.07
N GLY A 29 19.12 21.10 -1.24
CA GLY A 29 20.21 20.87 -2.20
C GLY A 29 20.66 19.41 -2.33
N THR A 30 20.07 18.50 -1.59
CA THR A 30 20.24 17.05 -1.80
C THR A 30 19.16 16.57 -2.77
N VAL A 31 19.57 15.94 -3.86
CA VAL A 31 18.68 15.31 -4.84
C VAL A 31 18.91 13.82 -4.78
N VAL A 32 17.81 13.05 -4.67
CA VAL A 32 17.80 11.58 -4.78
C VAL A 32 16.81 11.20 -5.86
N ASP A 33 17.30 10.56 -6.90
CA ASP A 33 16.51 9.97 -7.97
C ASP A 33 16.77 8.47 -7.99
N ARG A 34 15.71 7.66 -7.90
CA ARG A 34 15.85 6.21 -7.97
C ARG A 34 14.56 5.52 -8.38
N ASP A 35 14.70 4.38 -9.01
CA ASP A 35 13.60 3.45 -9.20
C ASP A 35 13.22 2.79 -7.88
N LEU A 36 11.93 2.59 -7.69
CA LEU A 36 11.38 1.95 -6.50
C LEU A 36 10.94 0.53 -6.83
N HIS A 37 11.20 -0.36 -5.89
CA HIS A 37 10.77 -1.75 -5.95
C HIS A 37 10.27 -2.17 -4.58
N VAL A 38 9.19 -2.96 -4.55
CA VAL A 38 8.75 -3.64 -3.33
C VAL A 38 9.84 -4.61 -2.85
N ARG A 39 9.88 -4.89 -1.56
CA ARG A 39 10.77 -5.93 -1.04
C ARG A 39 10.10 -7.30 -1.10
N HIS A 40 10.90 -8.35 -1.08
CA HIS A 40 10.39 -9.71 -0.96
C HIS A 40 9.98 -10.01 0.47
N CYS A 41 8.70 -10.35 0.67
CA CYS A 41 8.16 -10.84 1.94
C CYS A 41 7.39 -12.13 1.65
N ARG A 42 7.86 -13.26 2.18
CA ARG A 42 7.31 -14.59 1.88
C ARG A 42 6.40 -15.15 2.97
N ARG A 43 6.35 -14.49 4.12
CA ARG A 43 5.61 -14.96 5.28
C ARG A 43 4.95 -13.79 6.00
N LEU A 44 3.70 -13.94 6.40
CA LEU A 44 2.99 -12.90 7.17
C LEU A 44 3.68 -12.59 8.50
N GLU A 45 4.27 -13.59 9.14
CA GLU A 45 4.96 -13.45 10.42
C GLU A 45 6.22 -12.57 10.34
N ASP A 46 6.71 -12.29 9.14
CA ASP A 46 7.82 -11.39 8.89
C ASP A 46 7.37 -10.00 8.37
N ALA A 47 6.07 -9.87 8.04
CA ALA A 47 5.53 -8.70 7.40
C ALA A 47 5.32 -7.51 8.34
N THR A 48 5.46 -6.32 7.78
CA THR A 48 5.00 -5.05 8.36
C THR A 48 3.71 -4.63 7.70
N LEU A 49 2.64 -4.54 8.48
CA LEU A 49 1.32 -4.06 8.07
C LEU A 49 1.16 -2.58 8.43
N LEU A 50 0.72 -1.81 7.47
CA LEU A 50 0.31 -0.42 7.63
C LEU A 50 -1.19 -0.27 7.36
N ALA A 51 -1.80 0.71 8.03
CA ALA A 51 -3.16 1.14 7.79
C ALA A 51 -3.29 2.63 8.09
N THR A 52 -4.17 3.35 7.39
CA THR A 52 -4.35 4.79 7.61
C THR A 52 -4.81 5.09 9.02
N SER A 53 -5.73 4.28 9.56
CA SER A 53 -6.19 4.38 10.94
C SER A 53 -6.39 3.01 11.56
N HIS A 54 -6.53 2.98 12.88
CA HIS A 54 -6.89 1.77 13.60
C HIS A 54 -8.41 1.71 13.76
N TRP A 55 -9.03 0.77 13.08
CA TRP A 55 -10.48 0.55 13.15
C TRP A 55 -10.79 -0.41 14.28
N THR A 56 -11.71 0.03 15.16
CA THR A 56 -12.04 -0.70 16.39
C THR A 56 -13.38 -1.41 16.33
N THR A 57 -14.21 -1.11 15.33
CA THR A 57 -15.53 -1.73 15.19
C THR A 57 -15.65 -2.56 13.90
N PRO A 58 -16.47 -3.63 13.91
CA PRO A 58 -16.73 -4.40 12.70
C PRO A 58 -17.29 -3.57 11.54
N GLU A 59 -18.07 -2.54 11.84
CA GLU A 59 -18.64 -1.65 10.83
C GLU A 59 -17.57 -0.83 10.11
N GLN A 60 -16.50 -0.47 10.81
CA GLN A 60 -15.36 0.25 10.25
C GLN A 60 -14.45 -0.67 9.41
N HIS A 61 -14.43 -1.97 9.72
CA HIS A 61 -13.66 -2.97 8.98
C HIS A 61 -14.43 -3.55 7.80
N GLY A 62 -15.72 -3.29 7.69
CA GLY A 62 -16.60 -4.07 6.84
C GLY A 62 -16.68 -5.52 7.31
N SER A 63 -16.72 -6.45 6.38
CA SER A 63 -16.68 -7.88 6.69
C SER A 63 -15.26 -8.45 6.84
N ALA A 64 -14.24 -7.63 6.71
CA ALA A 64 -12.86 -8.09 6.67
C ALA A 64 -12.31 -8.46 8.06
N ASN A 65 -11.50 -9.49 8.11
CA ASN A 65 -10.87 -9.98 9.33
C ASN A 65 -9.52 -9.26 9.59
N ILE A 66 -9.54 -7.93 9.66
CA ILE A 66 -8.33 -7.13 9.84
C ILE A 66 -7.62 -7.50 11.14
N GLN A 67 -8.35 -7.77 12.21
CA GLN A 67 -7.73 -8.18 13.47
C GLN A 67 -6.95 -9.49 13.32
N LYS A 68 -7.48 -10.47 12.59
CA LYS A 68 -6.73 -11.72 12.32
C LYS A 68 -5.43 -11.46 11.56
N LEU A 69 -5.44 -10.49 10.64
CA LEU A 69 -4.23 -10.09 9.93
C LEU A 69 -3.24 -9.38 10.87
N ILE A 70 -3.72 -8.47 11.72
CA ILE A 70 -2.89 -7.78 12.74
C ILE A 70 -2.20 -8.79 13.65
N ASP A 71 -2.91 -9.83 14.09
CA ASP A 71 -2.39 -10.86 15.00
C ASP A 71 -1.34 -11.78 14.33
N ARG A 72 -1.30 -11.82 13.00
CA ARG A 72 -0.38 -12.69 12.22
C ARG A 72 0.90 -11.98 11.77
N VAL A 73 0.89 -10.66 11.66
CA VAL A 73 2.06 -9.93 11.16
C VAL A 73 3.08 -9.66 12.26
N LYS A 74 4.33 -9.49 11.86
CA LYS A 74 5.43 -9.13 12.76
C LYS A 74 5.22 -7.77 13.41
N MET A 75 4.70 -6.82 12.66
CA MET A 75 4.52 -5.45 13.12
C MET A 75 3.31 -4.81 12.45
N TYR A 76 2.50 -4.12 13.25
CA TYR A 76 1.42 -3.27 12.79
C TYR A 76 1.65 -1.83 13.21
N ARG A 77 1.43 -0.89 12.29
CA ARG A 77 1.50 0.55 12.55
C ARG A 77 0.42 1.28 11.75
N THR A 78 -0.04 2.40 12.28
CA THR A 78 -0.82 3.36 11.52
C THR A 78 0.10 4.31 10.79
N MET A 79 -0.18 4.53 9.51
CA MET A 79 0.57 5.43 8.66
C MET A 79 -0.38 5.97 7.59
N GLY A 80 -0.71 7.24 7.70
CA GLY A 80 -1.80 7.83 6.94
C GLY A 80 -1.57 7.94 5.44
N ASP A 81 -2.69 7.80 4.77
CA ASP A 81 -2.92 8.14 3.38
C ASP A 81 -1.94 7.47 2.38
N CYS A 82 -1.64 8.15 1.30
CA CYS A 82 -0.75 7.66 0.25
C CYS A 82 0.68 7.31 0.73
N PHE A 83 1.10 7.77 1.90
CA PHE A 83 2.43 7.48 2.42
C PHE A 83 2.61 6.00 2.78
N GLY A 84 1.56 5.32 3.23
CA GLY A 84 1.60 3.87 3.47
C GLY A 84 1.87 3.09 2.19
N TYR A 85 1.22 3.44 1.09
CA TYR A 85 1.44 2.84 -0.23
C TYR A 85 2.85 3.15 -0.78
N PHE A 86 3.32 4.38 -0.57
CA PHE A 86 4.70 4.74 -0.88
C PHE A 86 5.69 3.88 -0.08
N ALA A 87 5.42 3.63 1.20
CA ALA A 87 6.29 2.79 2.03
C ALA A 87 6.38 1.36 1.48
N VAL A 88 5.26 0.77 1.01
CA VAL A 88 5.28 -0.55 0.36
C VAL A 88 6.05 -0.50 -0.96
N ALA A 89 5.77 0.48 -1.83
CA ALA A 89 6.44 0.63 -3.13
C ALA A 89 7.96 0.88 -2.99
N SER A 90 8.41 1.45 -1.87
CA SER A 90 9.82 1.75 -1.60
C SER A 90 10.53 0.75 -0.69
N ALA A 91 9.97 -0.44 -0.49
CA ALA A 91 10.51 -1.51 0.36
C ALA A 91 10.56 -1.19 1.87
N GLY A 92 9.80 -0.20 2.33
CA GLY A 92 9.70 0.19 3.74
C GLY A 92 8.69 -0.61 4.56
N ALA A 93 7.68 -1.17 3.89
CA ALA A 93 6.65 -2.02 4.48
C ALA A 93 6.25 -3.14 3.50
N ASP A 94 5.35 -4.03 3.93
CA ASP A 94 4.94 -5.19 3.13
C ASP A 94 3.48 -5.16 2.76
N ILE A 95 2.64 -4.56 3.60
CA ILE A 95 1.20 -4.51 3.44
C ILE A 95 0.72 -3.12 3.80
N MET A 96 -0.20 -2.57 3.00
CA MET A 96 -1.00 -1.39 3.35
C MET A 96 -2.46 -1.69 3.05
N ILE A 97 -3.35 -1.35 3.99
CA ILE A 97 -4.80 -1.53 3.84
C ILE A 97 -5.56 -0.26 4.17
N ASP A 98 -6.57 0.01 3.35
CA ASP A 98 -7.57 1.05 3.56
C ASP A 98 -8.96 0.52 3.19
N PRO A 99 -9.86 0.36 4.17
CA PRO A 99 -11.23 -0.10 3.92
C PRO A 99 -12.10 0.92 3.18
N GLU A 100 -11.72 2.19 3.22
CA GLU A 100 -12.48 3.27 2.61
C GLU A 100 -11.53 4.28 1.96
N LEU A 101 -11.71 4.52 0.67
CA LEU A 101 -10.93 5.45 -0.15
C LEU A 101 -11.85 6.22 -1.08
N CYS A 102 -11.34 7.29 -1.68
CA CYS A 102 -11.98 7.92 -2.81
C CYS A 102 -11.45 7.34 -4.13
N TYR A 103 -12.26 7.43 -5.18
CA TYR A 103 -11.90 6.93 -6.51
C TYR A 103 -10.57 7.50 -7.03
N TRP A 104 -10.33 8.79 -6.82
CA TRP A 104 -9.09 9.46 -7.25
C TRP A 104 -7.86 9.01 -6.46
N ASP A 105 -8.02 8.60 -5.19
CA ASP A 105 -6.95 8.05 -4.39
C ASP A 105 -6.50 6.70 -4.97
N VAL A 106 -7.45 5.78 -5.16
CA VAL A 106 -7.19 4.47 -5.74
C VAL A 106 -6.57 4.58 -7.13
N ALA A 107 -7.10 5.46 -7.99
CA ALA A 107 -6.59 5.63 -9.35
C ALA A 107 -5.12 6.10 -9.38
N ALA A 108 -4.71 6.91 -8.41
CA ALA A 108 -3.33 7.36 -8.28
C ALA A 108 -2.38 6.27 -7.74
N LEU A 109 -2.88 5.40 -6.86
CA LEU A 109 -2.08 4.36 -6.20
C LEU A 109 -1.72 3.20 -7.12
N LEU A 110 -2.64 2.79 -8.01
CA LEU A 110 -2.46 1.64 -8.89
C LEU A 110 -1.12 1.64 -9.64
N PRO A 111 -0.81 2.63 -10.49
CA PRO A 111 0.43 2.59 -11.26
C PRO A 111 1.68 2.76 -10.39
N VAL A 112 1.58 3.37 -9.21
CA VAL A 112 2.73 3.48 -8.28
C VAL A 112 3.07 2.11 -7.68
N VAL A 113 2.08 1.38 -7.22
CA VAL A 113 2.28 0.06 -6.60
C VAL A 113 2.67 -0.99 -7.63
N GLU A 114 1.92 -1.07 -8.73
CA GLU A 114 2.16 -2.05 -9.80
C GLU A 114 3.51 -1.81 -10.49
N GLY A 115 3.86 -0.54 -10.77
CA GLY A 115 5.14 -0.18 -11.34
C GLY A 115 6.34 -0.51 -10.45
N ALA A 116 6.15 -0.57 -9.13
CA ALA A 116 7.15 -1.03 -8.17
C ALA A 116 7.18 -2.57 -8.01
N GLY A 117 6.36 -3.31 -8.77
CA GLY A 117 6.27 -4.77 -8.69
C GLY A 117 5.40 -5.28 -7.54
N GLY A 118 4.64 -4.41 -6.89
CA GLY A 118 3.64 -4.78 -5.88
C GLY A 118 2.31 -5.22 -6.50
N VAL A 119 1.43 -5.72 -5.65
CA VAL A 119 0.06 -6.08 -6.02
C VAL A 119 -0.92 -5.21 -5.24
N ILE A 120 -1.93 -4.68 -5.92
CA ILE A 120 -2.99 -3.89 -5.30
C ILE A 120 -4.37 -4.37 -5.81
N THR A 121 -5.23 -4.76 -4.88
CA THR A 121 -6.62 -5.16 -5.15
C THR A 121 -7.56 -4.50 -4.14
N SER A 122 -8.87 -4.73 -4.30
CA SER A 122 -9.80 -4.46 -3.20
C SER A 122 -9.60 -5.44 -2.04
N MET A 123 -10.26 -5.20 -0.92
CA MET A 123 -10.22 -6.09 0.25
C MET A 123 -10.83 -7.48 -0.02
N THR A 124 -11.66 -7.62 -1.06
CA THR A 124 -12.19 -8.92 -1.52
C THR A 124 -11.27 -9.61 -2.54
N GLY A 125 -10.18 -8.98 -2.96
CA GLY A 125 -9.31 -9.44 -4.04
C GLY A 125 -9.78 -9.02 -5.43
N GLY A 126 -10.82 -8.18 -5.51
CA GLY A 126 -11.41 -7.67 -6.75
C GLY A 126 -10.78 -6.36 -7.23
N ASN A 127 -11.57 -5.60 -7.98
CA ASN A 127 -11.11 -4.33 -8.56
C ASN A 127 -11.26 -3.18 -7.55
N PRO A 128 -10.16 -2.57 -7.09
CA PRO A 128 -10.20 -1.53 -6.07
C PRO A 128 -10.88 -0.24 -6.54
N LEU A 129 -10.91 0.05 -7.85
CA LEU A 129 -11.64 1.20 -8.40
C LEU A 129 -13.16 1.01 -8.36
N LYS A 130 -13.65 -0.22 -8.27
CA LYS A 130 -15.09 -0.51 -8.16
C LYS A 130 -15.55 -0.54 -6.71
N GLU A 131 -14.71 -1.05 -5.82
CA GLU A 131 -15.06 -1.28 -4.43
C GLU A 131 -14.62 -0.13 -3.50
N ILE A 132 -13.77 0.80 -4.03
CA ILE A 132 -13.33 2.01 -3.33
C ILE A 132 -12.67 1.69 -1.98
N ASN A 133 -11.89 0.63 -1.98
CA ASN A 133 -11.00 0.21 -0.90
C ASN A 133 -9.78 -0.48 -1.48
N ALA A 134 -8.72 -0.63 -0.71
CA ALA A 134 -7.51 -1.23 -1.25
C ALA A 134 -6.72 -2.05 -0.23
N VAL A 135 -6.14 -3.12 -0.73
CA VAL A 135 -5.07 -3.90 -0.11
C VAL A 135 -3.88 -3.89 -1.06
N CYS A 136 -2.79 -3.31 -0.62
CA CYS A 136 -1.52 -3.29 -1.34
C CYS A 136 -0.53 -4.20 -0.62
N THR A 137 0.22 -5.00 -1.37
CA THR A 137 1.23 -5.89 -0.80
C THR A 137 2.51 -5.93 -1.63
N ALA A 138 3.56 -6.45 -1.02
CA ALA A 138 4.82 -6.77 -1.69
C ALA A 138 4.74 -7.98 -2.67
N GLY A 139 3.57 -8.49 -2.98
CA GLY A 139 3.32 -9.49 -4.02
C GLY A 139 3.24 -10.92 -3.49
N ASP A 140 4.31 -11.46 -2.95
CA ASP A 140 4.42 -12.89 -2.56
C ASP A 140 3.34 -13.35 -1.56
N ILE A 141 2.89 -12.47 -0.67
CA ILE A 141 1.91 -12.75 0.41
C ILE A 141 0.48 -12.32 0.08
N HIS A 142 0.23 -11.72 -1.10
CA HIS A 142 -1.06 -11.10 -1.41
C HIS A 142 -2.23 -12.08 -1.28
N GLY A 143 -2.11 -13.26 -1.86
CA GLY A 143 -3.17 -14.29 -1.81
C GLY A 143 -3.50 -14.73 -0.39
N GLU A 144 -2.49 -14.85 0.49
CA GLU A 144 -2.69 -15.20 1.90
C GLU A 144 -3.39 -14.07 2.67
N VAL A 145 -3.01 -12.81 2.40
CA VAL A 145 -3.64 -11.62 2.99
C VAL A 145 -5.12 -11.57 2.61
N ILE A 146 -5.44 -11.70 1.32
CA ILE A 146 -6.84 -11.68 0.85
C ILE A 146 -7.64 -12.85 1.43
N ALA A 147 -7.09 -14.05 1.48
CA ALA A 147 -7.75 -15.19 2.09
C ALA A 147 -8.07 -14.96 3.57
N LEU A 148 -7.14 -14.35 4.32
CA LEU A 148 -7.33 -14.05 5.75
C LEU A 148 -8.39 -12.98 5.98
N LEU A 149 -8.42 -11.95 5.14
CA LEU A 149 -9.40 -10.87 5.22
C LEU A 149 -10.84 -11.35 4.93
N ASN A 150 -10.99 -12.44 4.20
CA ASN A 150 -12.29 -12.97 3.77
C ASN A 150 -12.68 -14.33 4.39
N ALA A 151 -11.95 -14.76 5.42
CA ALA A 151 -12.15 -16.06 6.09
C ALA A 151 -13.32 -16.06 7.08
#